data_cd8aa25da006311bc07e187d6b38adba
#
_entry.id   cd8aa25da006311bc07e187d6b38adba
#
_cell.length_a   1.000
_cell.length_b   1.000
_cell.length_c   1.000
_cell.angle_alpha   90.00
_cell.angle_beta   90.00
_cell.angle_gamma   90.00
#
_symmetry.space_group_name_H-M   'P 1'
#
loop_
_entity.id
_entity.type
_entity.pdbx_description
1 polymer ?
#
loop_
_entity_poly.entity_id
_entity_poly.type
_entity_poly.pdbx_seq_one_letter_code
_entity_poly.pdbx_strand_id
1 'polypeptide(L)'
;MKLTIISGRSGSGKSTVLHILEDRGYYCIDNLPASLLHSLANRVFTDETTIPNVAVSIDARNISADLEQVPNILNDLKEKKLPIEIIFLDANSQTLLKRFSESRRKHPLSDENIGLKEAIDKESELLEPISVMSSLSIDTSNMSLHHLRDSIKNRIVENKETGIAL
;
A
#
# COMPACT_ATOMS: atom_id res chain seq x y z
N MET A 1 -6.64 2.69 -17.55
CA MET A 1 -5.39 2.23 -16.93
C MET A 1 -5.11 3.04 -15.66
N LYS A 2 -4.74 2.39 -14.58
CA LYS A 2 -4.64 3.01 -13.27
C LYS A 2 -3.47 2.40 -12.49
N LEU A 3 -2.75 3.23 -11.75
CA LEU A 3 -1.73 2.78 -10.82
C LEU A 3 -2.24 2.95 -9.40
N THR A 4 -2.32 1.86 -8.66
CA THR A 4 -2.75 1.87 -7.26
C THR A 4 -1.54 1.57 -6.37
N ILE A 5 -1.27 2.46 -5.45
CA ILE A 5 -0.18 2.31 -4.47
C ILE A 5 -0.81 1.95 -3.14
N ILE A 6 -0.36 0.84 -2.56
CA ILE A 6 -0.86 0.35 -1.28
C ILE A 6 0.27 0.44 -0.27
N SER A 7 0.02 1.12 0.83
CA SER A 7 0.98 1.21 1.91
C SER A 7 0.28 0.99 3.25
N GLY A 8 1.06 0.90 4.29
CA GLY A 8 0.53 0.70 5.63
C GLY A 8 1.51 -0.06 6.51
N ARG A 9 1.26 -0.04 7.81
CA ARG A 9 2.11 -0.77 8.74
C ARG A 9 2.00 -2.28 8.51
N SER A 10 3.07 -2.99 8.81
CA SER A 10 3.10 -4.45 8.70
C SER A 10 2.00 -5.07 9.57
N GLY A 11 1.28 -6.02 9.02
CA GLY A 11 0.13 -6.64 9.70
C GLY A 11 -1.19 -5.91 9.49
N SER A 12 -1.23 -4.82 8.73
CA SER A 12 -2.47 -4.06 8.51
C SER A 12 -3.36 -4.62 7.40
N GLY A 13 -2.86 -5.56 6.57
CA GLY A 13 -3.67 -6.20 5.54
C GLY A 13 -3.24 -5.94 4.10
N LYS A 14 -2.06 -5.39 3.86
CA LYS A 14 -1.58 -5.07 2.51
C LYS A 14 -1.61 -6.27 1.56
N SER A 15 -1.09 -7.41 2.01
CA SER A 15 -1.06 -8.62 1.18
C SER A 15 -2.45 -9.08 0.77
N THR A 16 -3.41 -8.97 1.67
CA THR A 16 -4.79 -9.31 1.38
C THR A 16 -5.35 -8.42 0.28
N VAL A 17 -5.10 -7.12 0.35
CA VAL A 17 -5.56 -6.18 -0.69
C VAL A 17 -4.90 -6.47 -2.03
N LEU A 18 -3.59 -6.73 -2.05
CA LEU A 18 -2.91 -7.10 -3.30
C LEU A 18 -3.49 -8.37 -3.92
N HIS A 19 -3.77 -9.40 -3.12
CA HIS A 19 -4.37 -10.63 -3.63
C HIS A 19 -5.75 -10.39 -4.24
N ILE A 20 -6.56 -9.54 -3.62
CA ILE A 20 -7.88 -9.20 -4.15
C ILE A 20 -7.77 -8.50 -5.50
N LEU A 21 -6.85 -7.56 -5.62
CA LEU A 21 -6.62 -6.83 -6.86
C LEU A 21 -6.08 -7.76 -7.95
N GLU A 22 -5.18 -8.68 -7.59
CA GLU A 22 -4.68 -9.69 -8.52
C GLU A 22 -5.81 -10.57 -9.05
N ASP A 23 -6.72 -10.99 -8.19
CA ASP A 23 -7.90 -11.77 -8.59
C ASP A 23 -8.82 -10.98 -9.54
N ARG A 24 -8.74 -9.66 -9.52
CA ARG A 24 -9.51 -8.78 -10.41
C ARG A 24 -8.74 -8.40 -11.68
N GLY A 25 -7.61 -9.04 -11.93
CA GLY A 25 -6.84 -8.83 -13.15
C GLY A 25 -5.78 -7.76 -13.06
N TYR A 26 -5.52 -7.20 -11.88
CA TYR A 26 -4.43 -6.24 -11.70
C TYR A 26 -3.07 -6.95 -11.77
N TYR A 27 -2.10 -6.27 -12.34
CA TYR A 27 -0.71 -6.69 -12.25
C TYR A 27 -0.16 -6.17 -10.90
N CYS A 28 0.22 -7.08 -10.01
CA CYS A 28 0.59 -6.72 -8.64
C CYS A 28 2.07 -6.92 -8.38
N ILE A 29 2.69 -5.93 -7.72
CA ILE A 29 4.09 -5.98 -7.30
C ILE A 29 4.14 -5.74 -5.80
N ASP A 30 4.64 -6.71 -5.05
CA ASP A 30 4.80 -6.57 -3.60
C ASP A 30 6.13 -5.90 -3.29
N ASN A 31 6.08 -4.89 -2.45
CA ASN A 31 7.24 -4.12 -1.99
C ASN A 31 8.12 -3.60 -3.14
N LEU A 32 7.56 -2.73 -3.97
CA LEU A 32 8.34 -2.03 -4.97
C LEU A 32 9.33 -1.09 -4.29
N PRO A 33 10.62 -1.15 -4.65
CA PRO A 33 11.55 -0.11 -4.20
C PRO A 33 11.06 1.26 -4.65
N ALA A 34 10.93 2.19 -3.70
CA ALA A 34 10.36 3.51 -3.99
C ALA A 34 11.14 4.25 -5.08
N SER A 35 12.44 4.01 -5.17
CA SER A 35 13.30 4.60 -6.21
C SER A 35 12.91 4.18 -7.63
N LEU A 36 12.15 3.10 -7.79
CA LEU A 36 11.70 2.61 -9.10
C LEU A 36 10.29 3.08 -9.47
N LEU A 37 9.65 3.85 -8.61
CA LEU A 37 8.27 4.26 -8.81
C LEU A 37 8.09 5.14 -10.07
N HIS A 38 9.01 6.07 -10.31
CA HIS A 38 9.00 6.90 -11.53
C HIS A 38 9.07 6.03 -12.79
N SER A 39 9.99 5.08 -12.81
CA SER A 39 10.19 4.21 -13.96
C SER A 39 8.96 3.35 -14.22
N LEU A 40 8.36 2.83 -13.16
CA LEU A 40 7.13 2.04 -13.27
C LEU A 40 5.98 2.90 -13.83
N ALA A 41 5.78 4.08 -13.28
CA ALA A 41 4.72 4.98 -13.72
C ALA A 41 4.90 5.36 -15.21
N ASN A 42 6.11 5.67 -15.61
CA ASN A 42 6.40 5.95 -17.02
C ASN A 42 6.03 4.77 -17.91
N ARG A 43 6.38 3.56 -17.50
CA ARG A 43 6.05 2.36 -18.25
C ARG A 43 4.55 2.13 -18.38
N VAL A 44 3.84 2.29 -17.28
CA VAL A 44 2.38 2.06 -17.24
C VAL A 44 1.63 3.07 -18.11
N PHE A 45 2.05 4.33 -18.10
CA PHE A 45 1.28 5.41 -18.73
C PHE A 45 1.78 5.82 -20.11
N THR A 46 2.96 5.37 -20.55
CA THR A 46 3.51 5.73 -21.87
C THR A 46 3.56 4.56 -22.86
N ASP A 47 3.45 3.34 -22.38
CA ASP A 47 3.47 2.17 -23.25
C ASP A 47 2.11 2.01 -23.93
N GLU A 48 2.11 1.90 -25.26
CA GLU A 48 0.90 1.70 -26.05
C GLU A 48 0.36 0.28 -25.95
N THR A 49 1.14 -0.65 -25.40
CA THR A 49 0.65 -2.00 -25.20
C THR A 49 -0.41 -2.01 -24.09
N THR A 50 -1.35 -2.94 -24.19
CA THR A 50 -2.44 -3.05 -23.20
C THR A 50 -1.90 -3.58 -21.88
N ILE A 51 -1.44 -2.67 -21.03
CA ILE A 51 -1.03 -3.02 -19.68
C ILE A 51 -2.27 -2.97 -18.80
N PRO A 52 -2.56 -4.02 -18.02
CA PRO A 52 -3.69 -4.00 -17.08
C PRO A 52 -3.45 -2.96 -15.99
N ASN A 53 -4.47 -2.71 -15.18
CA ASN A 53 -4.29 -1.90 -13.98
C ASN A 53 -3.16 -2.50 -13.13
N VAL A 54 -2.32 -1.64 -12.58
CA VAL A 54 -1.16 -2.05 -11.80
C VAL A 54 -1.35 -1.65 -10.34
N ALA A 55 -1.05 -2.55 -9.44
CA ALA A 55 -1.05 -2.28 -8.00
C ALA A 55 0.32 -2.62 -7.42
N VAL A 56 0.87 -1.72 -6.63
CA VAL A 56 2.15 -1.96 -5.97
C VAL A 56 2.01 -1.68 -4.48
N SER A 57 2.75 -2.43 -3.66
CA SER A 57 2.88 -2.05 -2.26
C SER A 57 4.23 -1.37 -2.03
N ILE A 58 4.23 -0.40 -1.16
CA ILE A 58 5.45 0.27 -0.68
C ILE A 58 5.36 0.29 0.84
N ASP A 59 6.33 -0.32 1.49
CA ASP A 59 6.29 -0.47 2.95
C ASP A 59 7.66 -0.26 3.59
N ALA A 60 7.71 -0.46 4.91
CA ALA A 60 8.89 -0.19 5.71
C ALA A 60 10.11 -1.09 5.40
N ARG A 61 9.95 -2.11 4.56
CA ARG A 61 11.09 -2.89 4.07
C ARG A 61 11.95 -2.08 3.10
N ASN A 62 11.42 -0.99 2.56
CA ASN A 62 12.18 -0.07 1.73
C ASN A 62 13.29 0.61 2.55
N ILE A 63 14.35 1.00 1.85
CA ILE A 63 15.41 1.80 2.46
C ILE A 63 14.83 3.14 2.88
N SER A 64 15.14 3.59 4.11
CA SER A 64 14.59 4.83 4.68
C SER A 64 14.78 6.05 3.79
N ALA A 65 15.95 6.19 3.17
CA ALA A 65 16.22 7.30 2.26
C ALA A 65 15.28 7.30 1.05
N ASP A 66 14.93 6.11 0.55
CA ASP A 66 13.99 5.98 -0.57
C ASP A 66 12.57 6.34 -0.13
N LEU A 67 12.17 5.94 1.09
CA LEU A 67 10.86 6.30 1.63
C LEU A 67 10.69 7.81 1.78
N GLU A 68 11.75 8.51 2.15
CA GLU A 68 11.74 9.97 2.26
C GLU A 68 11.49 10.67 0.93
N GLN A 69 11.81 10.02 -0.18
CA GLN A 69 11.61 10.57 -1.53
C GLN A 69 10.20 10.33 -2.07
N VAL A 70 9.42 9.44 -1.46
CA VAL A 70 8.09 9.10 -1.96
C VAL A 70 7.18 10.32 -2.12
N PRO A 71 7.09 11.25 -1.17
CA PRO A 71 6.26 12.44 -1.35
C PRO A 71 6.63 13.26 -2.58
N ASN A 72 7.93 13.44 -2.84
CA ASN A 72 8.40 14.18 -4.03
C ASN A 72 8.03 13.45 -5.31
N ILE A 73 8.20 12.13 -5.35
CA ILE A 73 7.86 11.31 -6.50
C ILE A 73 6.36 11.39 -6.78
N LEU A 74 5.54 11.26 -5.75
CA LEU A 74 4.09 11.32 -5.88
C LEU A 74 3.60 12.69 -6.33
N ASN A 75 4.22 13.76 -5.83
CA ASN A 75 3.90 15.12 -6.27
C ASN A 75 4.20 15.31 -7.75
N ASP A 76 5.36 14.84 -8.21
CA ASP A 76 5.72 14.89 -9.63
C ASP A 76 4.70 14.15 -10.51
N LEU A 77 4.28 12.98 -10.07
CA LEU A 77 3.30 12.18 -10.80
C LEU A 77 1.91 12.84 -10.81
N LYS A 78 1.52 13.47 -9.71
CA LYS A 78 0.25 14.21 -9.62
C LYS A 78 0.25 15.44 -10.52
N GLU A 79 1.37 16.14 -10.64
CA GLU A 79 1.50 17.28 -11.55
C GLU A 79 1.31 16.87 -13.00
N LYS A 80 1.71 15.65 -13.34
CA LYS A 80 1.48 15.09 -14.69
C LYS A 80 0.04 14.62 -14.90
N LYS A 81 -0.82 14.75 -13.89
CA LYS A 81 -2.25 14.34 -13.93
C LYS A 81 -2.45 12.88 -14.27
N LEU A 82 -1.56 12.02 -13.81
CA LEU A 82 -1.67 10.58 -14.02
C LEU A 82 -2.71 9.97 -13.08
N PRO A 83 -3.50 8.97 -13.53
CA PRO A 83 -4.50 8.33 -12.68
C PRO A 83 -3.86 7.40 -11.65
N ILE A 84 -3.52 7.98 -10.50
CA ILE A 84 -2.87 7.29 -9.38
C ILE A 84 -3.77 7.34 -8.17
N GLU A 85 -3.96 6.20 -7.53
CA GLU A 85 -4.68 6.09 -6.26
C GLU A 85 -3.73 5.58 -5.19
N ILE A 86 -3.81 6.16 -4.00
CA ILE A 86 -2.98 5.75 -2.87
C ILE A 86 -3.90 5.28 -1.76
N ILE A 87 -3.80 4.00 -1.42
CA ILE A 87 -4.57 3.37 -0.34
C ILE A 87 -3.64 3.12 0.83
N PHE A 88 -3.97 3.70 1.97
CA PHE A 88 -3.20 3.47 3.20
C PHE A 88 -4.01 2.61 4.15
N LEU A 89 -3.43 1.49 4.55
CA LEU A 89 -4.04 0.58 5.52
C LEU A 89 -3.34 0.74 6.86
N ASP A 90 -4.10 0.81 7.92
CA ASP A 90 -3.54 0.88 9.26
C ASP A 90 -4.42 0.13 10.27
N ALA A 91 -3.87 -0.07 11.44
CA ALA A 91 -4.57 -0.63 12.57
C ALA A 91 -3.91 -0.05 13.83
N ASN A 92 -4.61 -0.06 14.96
CA ASN A 92 -3.99 0.43 16.18
C ASN A 92 -2.83 -0.48 16.61
N SER A 93 -1.90 0.07 17.38
CA SER A 93 -0.67 -0.64 17.77
C SER A 93 -0.95 -1.91 18.56
N GLN A 94 -1.97 -1.93 19.39
CA GLN A 94 -2.35 -3.12 20.14
C GLN A 94 -2.80 -4.25 19.22
N THR A 95 -3.61 -3.94 18.21
CA THR A 95 -4.06 -4.92 17.23
C THR A 95 -2.89 -5.49 16.43
N LEU A 96 -1.97 -4.62 16.00
CA LEU A 96 -0.79 -5.05 15.26
C LEU A 96 0.10 -5.95 16.12
N LEU A 97 0.30 -5.57 17.37
CA LEU A 97 1.08 -6.37 18.31
C LEU A 97 0.48 -7.78 18.46
N LYS A 98 -0.84 -7.85 18.60
CA LYS A 98 -1.56 -9.13 18.72
C LYS A 98 -1.40 -9.96 17.43
N ARG A 99 -1.56 -9.35 16.26
CA ARG A 99 -1.42 -10.04 14.98
C ARG A 99 -0.04 -10.63 14.78
N PHE A 100 1.01 -9.88 15.14
CA PHE A 100 2.38 -10.38 15.07
C PHE A 100 2.63 -11.52 16.07
N SER A 101 2.11 -11.39 17.28
CA SER A 101 2.25 -12.44 18.29
C SER A 101 1.60 -13.75 17.87
N GLU A 102 0.44 -13.67 17.20
CA GLU A 102 -0.29 -14.84 16.72
C GLU A 102 0.36 -15.46 15.47
N SER A 103 0.89 -14.63 14.57
CA SER A 103 1.48 -15.09 13.30
C SER A 103 2.90 -15.60 13.46
N ARG A 104 3.58 -15.27 14.57
CA ARG A 104 5.00 -15.58 14.81
C ARG A 104 5.92 -15.04 13.73
N ARG A 105 5.51 -14.05 13.00
CA ARG A 105 6.36 -13.40 11.99
C ARG A 105 7.25 -12.38 12.66
N LYS A 106 8.44 -12.20 12.09
CA LYS A 106 9.35 -11.16 12.53
C LYS A 106 8.96 -9.83 11.87
N HIS A 107 8.89 -8.77 12.67
CA HIS A 107 8.63 -7.44 12.12
C HIS A 107 9.86 -6.97 11.32
N PRO A 108 9.66 -6.35 10.14
CA PRO A 108 10.78 -5.89 9.31
C PRO A 108 11.78 -4.98 10.01
N LEU A 109 11.33 -4.19 10.98
CA LEU A 109 12.18 -3.24 11.72
C LEU A 109 12.67 -3.77 13.05
N SER A 110 12.24 -4.97 13.48
CA SER A 110 12.72 -5.55 14.73
C SER A 110 14.05 -6.27 14.53
N ASP A 111 14.93 -6.13 15.50
CA ASP A 111 16.22 -6.82 15.54
C ASP A 111 16.60 -7.10 17.00
N GLU A 112 17.87 -7.42 17.26
CA GLU A 112 18.37 -7.68 18.61
C GLU A 112 18.23 -6.47 19.54
N ASN A 113 18.21 -5.26 18.98
CA ASN A 113 18.19 -4.01 19.73
C ASN A 113 16.80 -3.36 19.76
N ILE A 114 15.93 -3.71 18.81
CA ILE A 114 14.59 -3.11 18.67
C ILE A 114 13.54 -4.19 18.86
N GLY A 115 12.73 -4.04 19.90
CA GLY A 115 11.62 -4.95 20.16
C GLY A 115 10.43 -4.72 19.24
N LEU A 116 9.46 -5.63 19.29
CA LEU A 116 8.30 -5.59 18.41
C LEU A 116 7.47 -4.31 18.56
N LYS A 117 7.17 -3.90 19.80
CA LYS A 117 6.38 -2.69 20.03
C LYS A 117 7.08 -1.44 19.48
N GLU A 118 8.36 -1.32 19.74
CA GLU A 118 9.17 -0.21 19.26
C GLU A 118 9.23 -0.19 17.72
N ALA A 119 9.35 -1.37 17.10
CA ALA A 119 9.37 -1.51 15.65
C ALA A 119 8.03 -1.08 15.03
N ILE A 120 6.92 -1.45 15.65
CA ILE A 120 5.58 -1.07 15.20
C ILE A 120 5.42 0.46 15.22
N ASP A 121 5.85 1.10 16.31
CA ASP A 121 5.75 2.54 16.46
C ASP A 121 6.68 3.28 15.49
N LYS A 122 7.88 2.77 15.29
CA LYS A 122 8.84 3.36 14.35
C LYS A 122 8.33 3.27 12.91
N GLU A 123 7.68 2.19 12.55
CA GLU A 123 7.09 2.01 11.22
C GLU A 123 6.05 3.08 10.92
N SER A 124 5.24 3.46 11.91
CA SER A 124 4.25 4.52 11.77
C SER A 124 4.91 5.85 11.38
N GLU A 125 6.03 6.18 11.99
CA GLU A 125 6.77 7.41 11.67
C GLU A 125 7.35 7.37 10.26
N LEU A 126 7.92 6.23 9.86
CA LEU A 126 8.51 6.07 8.53
C LEU A 126 7.49 6.20 7.41
N LEU A 127 6.26 5.74 7.64
CA LEU A 127 5.23 5.71 6.62
C LEU A 127 4.29 6.93 6.66
N GLU A 128 4.43 7.82 7.64
CA GLU A 128 3.59 9.00 7.74
C GLU A 128 3.57 9.84 6.46
N PRO A 129 4.70 10.12 5.79
CA PRO A 129 4.69 10.89 4.55
C PRO A 129 3.79 10.30 3.46
N ILE A 130 3.68 8.98 3.40
CA ILE A 130 2.78 8.30 2.46
C ILE A 130 1.34 8.39 2.95
N SER A 131 1.12 8.22 4.25
CA SER A 131 -0.20 8.28 4.85
C SER A 131 -0.90 9.61 4.58
N VAL A 132 -0.18 10.73 4.72
CA VAL A 132 -0.78 12.06 4.50
C VAL A 132 -1.14 12.31 3.04
N MET A 133 -0.58 11.57 2.11
CA MET A 133 -0.88 11.67 0.68
C MET A 133 -1.94 10.67 0.21
N SER A 134 -2.44 9.81 1.09
CA SER A 134 -3.39 8.78 0.70
C SER A 134 -4.74 9.38 0.25
N SER A 135 -5.30 8.81 -0.81
CA SER A 135 -6.64 9.15 -1.27
C SER A 135 -7.71 8.36 -0.54
N LEU A 136 -7.33 7.23 0.05
CA LEU A 136 -8.20 6.37 0.84
C LEU A 136 -7.41 5.80 2.00
N SER A 137 -7.95 5.95 3.21
CA SER A 137 -7.34 5.38 4.41
C SER A 137 -8.33 4.39 5.04
N ILE A 138 -7.86 3.20 5.33
CA ILE A 138 -8.69 2.13 5.88
C ILE A 138 -8.12 1.66 7.21
N ASP A 139 -8.92 1.76 8.26
CA ASP A 139 -8.57 1.22 9.57
C ASP A 139 -9.05 -0.23 9.67
N THR A 140 -8.10 -1.16 9.77
CA THR A 140 -8.40 -2.59 9.83
C THR A 140 -8.38 -3.16 11.25
N SER A 141 -8.32 -2.31 12.27
CA SER A 141 -8.21 -2.74 13.68
C SER A 141 -9.25 -3.77 14.09
N ASN A 142 -10.48 -3.59 13.66
CA ASN A 142 -11.61 -4.45 14.03
C ASN A 142 -12.10 -5.30 12.87
N MET A 143 -11.30 -5.46 11.83
CA MET A 143 -11.68 -6.23 10.65
C MET A 143 -11.08 -7.62 10.67
N SER A 144 -11.90 -8.63 10.33
CA SER A 144 -11.40 -9.94 9.94
C SER A 144 -10.88 -9.85 8.50
N LEU A 145 -10.10 -10.83 8.07
CA LEU A 145 -9.66 -10.92 6.68
C LEU A 145 -10.85 -10.95 5.72
N HIS A 146 -11.91 -11.67 6.10
CA HIS A 146 -13.14 -11.77 5.29
C HIS A 146 -13.81 -10.40 5.15
N HIS A 147 -13.92 -9.64 6.23
CA HIS A 147 -14.50 -8.31 6.23
C HIS A 147 -13.68 -7.35 5.35
N LEU A 148 -12.35 -7.42 5.47
CA LEU A 148 -11.46 -6.60 4.63
C LEU A 148 -11.64 -6.93 3.15
N ARG A 149 -11.71 -8.21 2.80
CA ARG A 149 -11.96 -8.64 1.42
C ARG A 149 -13.26 -8.08 0.87
N ASP A 150 -14.33 -8.19 1.64
CA ASP A 150 -15.64 -7.67 1.21
C ASP A 150 -15.62 -6.16 1.04
N SER A 151 -14.98 -5.44 1.95
CA SER A 151 -14.86 -3.99 1.88
C SER A 151 -14.13 -3.55 0.60
N ILE A 152 -13.02 -4.19 0.27
CA ILE A 152 -12.24 -3.86 -0.93
C ILE A 152 -13.02 -4.23 -2.20
N LYS A 153 -13.65 -5.39 -2.23
CA LYS A 153 -14.45 -5.82 -3.39
C LYS A 153 -15.59 -4.85 -3.66
N ASN A 154 -16.29 -4.41 -2.61
CA ASN A 154 -17.38 -3.47 -2.76
C ASN A 154 -16.89 -2.13 -3.32
N ARG A 155 -15.77 -1.63 -2.86
CA ARG A 155 -15.18 -0.39 -3.36
C ARG A 155 -14.77 -0.49 -4.82
N ILE A 156 -14.21 -1.62 -5.25
CA ILE A 156 -13.84 -1.86 -6.64
C ILE A 156 -15.10 -1.89 -7.51
N VAL A 157 -16.16 -2.55 -7.06
CA VAL A 157 -17.43 -2.62 -7.77
C VAL A 157 -18.08 -1.24 -7.87
N GLU A 158 -18.11 -0.47 -6.78
CA GLU A 158 -18.65 0.89 -6.80
C GLU A 158 -17.93 1.77 -7.82
N ASN A 159 -16.60 1.76 -7.81
CA ASN A 159 -15.81 2.52 -8.76
C ASN A 159 -16.12 2.13 -10.21
N LYS A 160 -16.33 0.84 -10.45
CA LYS A 160 -16.66 0.33 -11.77
C LYS A 160 -18.06 0.75 -12.20
N GLU A 161 -19.03 0.73 -11.29
CA GLU A 161 -20.42 1.11 -11.57
C GLU A 161 -20.58 2.60 -11.82
N THR A 162 -19.83 3.43 -11.12
CA THR A 162 -19.88 4.88 -11.29
C THR A 162 -19.09 5.37 -12.50
N GLY A 163 -18.36 4.49 -13.16
CA GLY A 163 -17.53 4.85 -14.31
C GLY A 163 -16.30 5.67 -13.94
N ILE A 164 -16.03 5.87 -12.67
CA ILE A 164 -14.88 6.64 -12.20
C ILE A 164 -13.58 5.89 -12.44
N ALA A 165 -13.65 4.59 -12.58
CA ALA A 165 -12.51 3.75 -12.87
C ALA A 165 -12.02 3.83 -14.32
N LEU A 166 -12.59 4.70 -15.07
CA LEU A 166 -12.21 4.94 -16.46
C LEU A 166 -11.00 5.85 -16.56
#